data_594fb17b80070122afbb575af856e23b
#
_entry.id   594fb17b80070122afbb575af856e23b
#
_cell.length_a   1.000
_cell.length_b   1.000
_cell.length_c   1.000
_cell.angle_alpha   90.00
_cell.angle_beta   90.00
_cell.angle_gamma   90.00
#
_symmetry.space_group_name_H-M   'P 1'
#
loop_
_entity.id
_entity.type
_entity.pdbx_description
1 polymer ?
#
loop_
_entity_poly.entity_id
_entity_poly.type
_entity_poly.pdbx_seq_one_letter_code
_entity_poly.pdbx_strand_id
1 'polypeptide(L)'
;MSDLIITIARQNGSGGREVGKILADLLGIRCYDQEILAEAANESGISLQEIEKKEERTSRTNMFFYGIPAPNPVFVAQSKAIETLAANGPCVFVGRCADYFLRDRSEVINVFVKAPMEARVARSSKRNNISEKEAFARVKDKDSERALYYQRYTGIVWGTVENYDLTIDTSVIGVENAAKLIIEYARMAGYKL
;
A
#
# COMPACT_ATOMS: atom_id res chain seq x y z
N MET A 1 -13.48 17.38 13.66
CA MET A 1 -13.08 16.92 12.31
C MET A 1 -12.70 15.46 12.44
N SER A 2 -12.90 14.66 11.44
CA SER A 2 -12.43 13.26 11.42
C SER A 2 -10.90 13.26 11.42
N ASP A 3 -10.29 12.39 12.22
CA ASP A 3 -8.84 12.15 12.19
C ASP A 3 -8.54 10.79 11.53
N LEU A 4 -9.54 10.17 10.88
CA LEU A 4 -9.48 8.84 10.31
C LEU A 4 -8.43 8.74 9.21
N ILE A 5 -7.51 7.83 9.38
CA ILE A 5 -6.52 7.44 8.38
C ILE A 5 -6.79 5.99 7.96
N ILE A 6 -6.77 5.73 6.66
CA ILE A 6 -6.96 4.38 6.14
C ILE A 6 -5.71 3.98 5.35
N THR A 7 -5.09 2.86 5.70
CA THR A 7 -4.00 2.29 4.90
C THR A 7 -4.50 1.12 4.07
N ILE A 8 -4.05 1.01 2.81
CA ILE A 8 -4.43 -0.07 1.90
C ILE A 8 -3.18 -0.80 1.41
N ALA A 9 -2.85 -1.91 2.08
CA ALA A 9 -1.95 -2.91 1.53
C ALA A 9 -2.68 -3.77 0.50
N ARG A 10 -2.01 -4.27 -0.53
CA ARG A 10 -2.70 -4.90 -1.66
C ARG A 10 -1.82 -5.82 -2.48
N GLN A 11 -2.37 -6.92 -2.97
CA GLN A 11 -1.78 -7.73 -4.02
C GLN A 11 -1.78 -6.98 -5.36
N ASN A 12 -0.83 -7.26 -6.24
CA ASN A 12 -0.82 -6.69 -7.59
C ASN A 12 -2.01 -7.22 -8.41
N GLY A 13 -2.73 -6.32 -9.08
CA GLY A 13 -3.92 -6.69 -9.85
C GLY A 13 -5.20 -6.89 -9.01
N SER A 14 -5.16 -6.77 -7.67
CA SER A 14 -6.36 -6.88 -6.84
C SER A 14 -7.32 -5.67 -6.90
N GLY A 15 -6.92 -4.57 -7.52
CA GLY A 15 -7.75 -3.35 -7.54
C GLY A 15 -7.57 -2.43 -6.33
N GLY A 16 -6.66 -2.73 -5.41
CA GLY A 16 -6.50 -1.93 -4.18
C GLY A 16 -6.21 -0.45 -4.40
N ARG A 17 -5.52 -0.07 -5.50
CA ARG A 17 -5.34 1.35 -5.87
C ARG A 17 -6.67 2.02 -6.25
N GLU A 18 -7.52 1.30 -6.97
CA GLU A 18 -8.85 1.78 -7.36
C GLU A 18 -9.76 1.91 -6.13
N VAL A 19 -9.73 0.90 -5.23
CA VAL A 19 -10.43 0.97 -3.94
C VAL A 19 -10.02 2.21 -3.16
N GLY A 20 -8.71 2.50 -3.05
CA GLY A 20 -8.22 3.68 -2.33
C GLY A 20 -8.72 5.00 -2.91
N LYS A 21 -8.74 5.13 -4.24
CA LYS A 21 -9.26 6.32 -4.91
C LYS A 21 -10.76 6.50 -4.69
N ILE A 22 -11.55 5.44 -4.94
CA ILE A 22 -13.01 5.49 -4.73
C ILE A 22 -13.33 5.80 -3.27
N LEU A 23 -12.63 5.18 -2.33
CA LEU A 23 -12.81 5.43 -0.90
C LEU A 23 -12.55 6.89 -0.53
N ALA A 24 -11.45 7.46 -1.02
CA ALA A 24 -11.10 8.85 -0.79
C ALA A 24 -12.12 9.83 -1.40
N ASP A 25 -12.58 9.55 -2.62
CA ASP A 25 -13.62 10.33 -3.29
C ASP A 25 -14.95 10.29 -2.51
N LEU A 26 -15.36 9.11 -2.02
CA LEU A 26 -16.58 8.95 -1.24
C LEU A 26 -16.53 9.68 0.13
N LEU A 27 -15.35 9.77 0.74
CA LEU A 27 -15.13 10.44 2.02
C LEU A 27 -14.77 11.92 1.88
N GLY A 28 -14.47 12.40 0.66
CA GLY A 28 -13.99 13.76 0.42
C GLY A 28 -12.61 14.05 1.01
N ILE A 29 -11.74 13.03 1.11
CA ILE A 29 -10.40 13.11 1.68
C ILE A 29 -9.32 12.81 0.64
N ARG A 30 -8.05 13.05 0.97
CA ARG A 30 -6.93 12.80 0.06
C ARG A 30 -6.56 11.32 -0.02
N CYS A 31 -6.15 10.86 -1.21
CA CYS A 31 -5.56 9.55 -1.44
C CYS A 31 -4.10 9.72 -1.87
N TYR A 32 -3.18 9.15 -1.10
CA TYR A 32 -1.75 9.18 -1.35
C TYR A 32 -1.25 7.80 -1.83
N ASP A 33 -0.62 7.76 -2.99
CA ASP A 33 0.01 6.55 -3.58
C ASP A 33 1.42 6.88 -4.08
N GLN A 34 1.57 7.47 -5.25
CA GLN A 34 2.86 7.91 -5.78
C GLN A 34 3.33 9.24 -5.16
N GLU A 35 2.41 10.04 -4.70
CA GLU A 35 2.67 11.33 -4.04
C GLU A 35 3.54 11.18 -2.79
N ILE A 36 3.50 10.02 -2.12
CA ILE A 36 4.38 9.70 -0.98
C ILE A 36 5.86 9.76 -1.39
N LEU A 37 6.20 9.31 -2.60
CA LEU A 37 7.58 9.38 -3.09
C LEU A 37 8.02 10.79 -3.42
N ALA A 38 7.11 11.60 -3.96
CA ALA A 38 7.40 12.99 -4.24
C ALA A 38 7.66 13.77 -2.93
N GLU A 39 6.85 13.52 -1.90
CA GLU A 39 7.04 14.12 -0.58
C GLU A 39 8.32 13.62 0.09
N ALA A 40 8.61 12.31 0.00
CA ALA A 40 9.88 11.77 0.50
C ALA A 40 11.11 12.37 -0.20
N ALA A 41 10.99 12.68 -1.49
CA ALA A 41 12.05 13.37 -2.24
C ALA A 41 12.24 14.81 -1.73
N ASN A 42 11.14 15.53 -1.52
CA ASN A 42 11.17 16.90 -1.00
C ASN A 42 11.82 16.97 0.39
N GLU A 43 11.41 16.10 1.30
CA GLU A 43 11.89 16.10 2.68
C GLU A 43 13.35 15.64 2.82
N SER A 44 13.79 14.68 2.00
CA SER A 44 15.11 14.08 2.11
C SER A 44 16.20 14.75 1.27
N GLY A 45 15.81 15.58 0.29
CA GLY A 45 16.73 16.12 -0.71
C GLY A 45 17.26 15.06 -1.70
N ILE A 46 16.73 13.84 -1.66
CA ILE A 46 17.05 12.75 -2.60
C ILE A 46 16.15 12.91 -3.81
N SER A 47 16.68 12.87 -5.02
CA SER A 47 15.84 12.98 -6.23
C SER A 47 14.81 11.86 -6.33
N LEU A 48 13.63 12.14 -6.85
CA LEU A 48 12.56 11.16 -7.06
C LEU A 48 13.07 9.95 -7.87
N GLN A 49 13.89 10.20 -8.89
CA GLN A 49 14.49 9.14 -9.71
C GLN A 49 15.43 8.22 -8.92
N GLU A 50 16.17 8.76 -7.96
CA GLU A 50 17.03 7.94 -7.08
C GLU A 50 16.21 7.12 -6.08
N ILE A 51 15.10 7.68 -5.57
CA ILE A 51 14.18 6.96 -4.71
C ILE A 51 13.57 5.78 -5.46
N GLU A 52 13.03 6.00 -6.65
CA GLU A 52 12.46 4.96 -7.51
C GLU A 52 13.48 3.87 -7.87
N LYS A 53 14.68 4.25 -8.30
CA LYS A 53 15.78 3.30 -8.61
C LYS A 53 16.22 2.48 -7.39
N LYS A 54 16.29 3.08 -6.22
CA LYS A 54 16.67 2.37 -4.98
C LYS A 54 15.58 1.40 -4.53
N GLU A 55 14.31 1.74 -4.69
CA GLU A 55 13.20 0.79 -4.46
C GLU A 55 13.30 -0.42 -5.38
N GLU A 56 13.48 -0.22 -6.69
CA GLU A 56 13.61 -1.30 -7.66
C GLU A 56 14.85 -2.18 -7.39
N ARG A 57 16.00 -1.58 -7.05
CA ARG A 57 17.22 -2.32 -6.73
C ARG A 57 17.09 -3.13 -5.45
N THR A 58 16.45 -2.60 -4.44
CA THR A 58 16.22 -3.28 -3.16
C THR A 58 15.34 -4.51 -3.33
N SER A 59 14.39 -4.45 -4.24
CA SER A 59 13.53 -5.58 -4.61
C SER A 59 14.27 -6.70 -5.35
N ARG A 60 15.36 -6.39 -6.07
CA ARG A 60 16.07 -7.35 -6.94
C ARG A 60 17.32 -7.97 -6.31
N THR A 61 17.85 -7.41 -5.24
CA THR A 61 19.08 -7.92 -4.64
C THR A 61 18.77 -9.02 -3.63
N ASN A 62 18.84 -10.27 -4.07
CA ASN A 62 19.00 -11.43 -3.21
C ASN A 62 20.36 -11.32 -2.50
N MET A 63 20.41 -10.69 -1.35
CA MET A 63 21.62 -10.71 -0.55
C MET A 63 21.32 -11.34 0.80
N PHE A 64 21.68 -12.61 0.90
CA PHE A 64 21.97 -13.28 2.15
C PHE A 64 23.22 -12.60 2.78
N PHE A 65 23.01 -11.50 3.48
CA PHE A 65 24.01 -10.98 4.41
C PHE A 65 23.41 -10.98 5.79
N TYR A 66 24.02 -11.77 6.66
CA TYR A 66 23.87 -11.71 8.10
C TYR A 66 24.38 -10.33 8.58
N GLY A 67 23.46 -9.44 8.88
CA GLY A 67 23.75 -8.14 9.45
C GLY A 67 22.48 -7.29 9.45
N ILE A 68 22.26 -6.52 10.51
CA ILE A 68 21.18 -5.52 10.55
C ILE A 68 21.45 -4.56 9.39
N PRO A 69 20.56 -4.46 8.38
CA PRO A 69 20.80 -3.54 7.28
C PRO A 69 20.90 -2.13 7.84
N ALA A 70 21.90 -1.37 7.41
CA ALA A 70 21.92 0.06 7.69
C ALA A 70 20.58 0.69 7.26
N PRO A 71 20.05 1.67 8.01
CA PRO A 71 18.78 2.29 7.69
C PRO A 71 18.80 2.76 6.23
N ASN A 72 17.91 2.22 5.40
CA ASN A 72 17.82 2.65 4.01
C ASN A 72 17.30 4.10 3.99
N PRO A 73 18.06 5.06 3.48
CA PRO A 73 17.65 6.46 3.47
C PRO A 73 16.28 6.69 2.81
N VAL A 74 15.93 5.86 1.80
CA VAL A 74 14.63 5.92 1.13
C VAL A 74 13.51 5.46 2.07
N PHE A 75 13.72 4.39 2.83
CA PHE A 75 12.73 3.91 3.79
C PHE A 75 12.48 4.95 4.91
N VAL A 76 13.54 5.57 5.40
CA VAL A 76 13.44 6.66 6.40
C VAL A 76 12.72 7.88 5.82
N ALA A 77 13.03 8.26 4.57
CA ALA A 77 12.36 9.38 3.90
C ALA A 77 10.87 9.10 3.69
N GLN A 78 10.50 7.87 3.31
CA GLN A 78 9.10 7.47 3.17
C GLN A 78 8.35 7.48 4.51
N SER A 79 8.98 7.03 5.61
CA SER A 79 8.38 7.11 6.94
C SER A 79 8.03 8.55 7.30
N LYS A 80 8.98 9.46 7.17
CA LYS A 80 8.75 10.90 7.45
C LYS A 80 7.65 11.50 6.58
N ALA A 81 7.69 11.23 5.27
CA ALA A 81 6.68 11.71 4.35
C ALA A 81 5.26 11.22 4.74
N ILE A 82 5.13 9.95 5.11
CA ILE A 82 3.85 9.38 5.56
C ILE A 82 3.39 10.04 6.86
N GLU A 83 4.28 10.24 7.82
CA GLU A 83 3.98 10.92 9.08
C GLU A 83 3.55 12.36 8.86
N THR A 84 4.27 13.12 8.02
CA THR A 84 3.93 14.50 7.63
C THR A 84 2.58 14.58 6.95
N LEU A 85 2.33 13.71 5.96
CA LEU A 85 1.05 13.68 5.25
C LEU A 85 -0.12 13.27 6.16
N ALA A 86 0.11 12.33 7.08
CA ALA A 86 -0.88 11.90 8.06
C ALA A 86 -1.24 13.01 9.08
N ALA A 87 -0.30 13.89 9.40
CA ALA A 87 -0.56 15.03 10.27
C ALA A 87 -1.42 16.13 9.63
N ASN A 88 -1.57 16.12 8.29
CA ASN A 88 -2.37 17.10 7.57
C ASN A 88 -3.89 16.81 7.60
N GLY A 89 -4.33 15.75 8.26
CA GLY A 89 -5.73 15.39 8.44
C GLY A 89 -6.10 14.02 7.82
N PRO A 90 -7.41 13.73 7.71
CA PRO A 90 -7.90 12.45 7.26
C PRO A 90 -7.45 12.13 5.82
N CYS A 91 -7.02 10.89 5.60
CA CYS A 91 -6.48 10.49 4.30
C CYS A 91 -6.46 8.98 4.10
N VAL A 92 -6.24 8.57 2.86
CA VAL A 92 -6.02 7.17 2.45
C VAL A 92 -4.59 7.03 1.95
N PHE A 93 -3.83 6.10 2.49
CA PHE A 93 -2.52 5.70 1.98
C PHE A 93 -2.60 4.38 1.23
N VAL A 94 -1.98 4.31 0.05
CA VAL A 94 -1.95 3.08 -0.74
C VAL A 94 -0.54 2.49 -0.78
N GLY A 95 -0.26 1.51 0.07
CA GLY A 95 1.01 0.80 0.18
C GLY A 95 2.12 1.57 0.87
N ARG A 96 3.38 1.36 0.45
CA ARG A 96 4.58 2.01 0.99
C ARG A 96 4.83 1.74 2.46
N CYS A 97 4.39 0.58 2.96
CA CYS A 97 4.46 0.22 4.38
C CYS A 97 3.76 1.24 5.31
N ALA A 98 2.76 1.99 4.80
CA ALA A 98 2.04 2.97 5.62
C ALA A 98 1.35 2.30 6.82
N ASP A 99 0.83 1.09 6.63
CA ASP A 99 0.31 0.22 7.68
C ASP A 99 1.33 -0.02 8.81
N TYR A 100 2.59 -0.20 8.47
CA TYR A 100 3.66 -0.39 9.44
C TYR A 100 4.07 0.92 10.15
N PHE A 101 4.22 2.01 9.42
CA PHE A 101 4.64 3.29 9.99
C PHE A 101 3.59 3.89 10.92
N LEU A 102 2.32 3.65 10.64
CA LEU A 102 1.20 4.22 11.39
C LEU A 102 0.54 3.23 12.37
N ARG A 103 1.11 2.03 12.58
CA ARG A 103 0.51 0.94 13.36
C ARG A 103 0.18 1.27 14.82
N ASP A 104 0.93 2.22 15.40
CA ASP A 104 0.76 2.60 16.81
C ASP A 104 -0.28 3.73 17.01
N ARG A 105 -0.95 4.17 15.93
CA ARG A 105 -1.96 5.23 15.95
C ARG A 105 -3.36 4.64 16.00
N SER A 106 -4.14 5.08 16.97
CA SER A 106 -5.50 4.57 17.23
C SER A 106 -6.54 4.99 16.18
N GLU A 107 -6.27 6.04 15.42
CA GLU A 107 -7.13 6.57 14.37
C GLU A 107 -6.92 5.91 13.00
N VAL A 108 -6.09 4.85 12.92
CA VAL A 108 -5.75 4.16 11.67
C VAL A 108 -6.55 2.88 11.51
N ILE A 109 -7.08 2.67 10.30
CA ILE A 109 -7.63 1.39 9.85
C ILE A 109 -6.70 0.80 8.79
N ASN A 110 -6.18 -0.40 9.05
CA ASN A 110 -5.31 -1.13 8.15
C ASN A 110 -6.12 -2.14 7.33
N VAL A 111 -6.12 -1.99 6.01
CA VAL A 111 -6.87 -2.84 5.08
C VAL A 111 -5.94 -3.60 4.15
N PHE A 112 -6.19 -4.90 3.94
CA PHE A 112 -5.52 -5.70 2.93
C PHE A 112 -6.48 -6.07 1.81
N VAL A 113 -6.17 -5.69 0.57
CA VAL A 113 -6.98 -5.98 -0.61
C VAL A 113 -6.33 -7.09 -1.43
N LYS A 114 -7.06 -8.20 -1.59
CA LYS A 114 -6.64 -9.39 -2.33
C LYS A 114 -7.61 -9.76 -3.46
N ALA A 115 -7.20 -10.68 -4.31
CA ALA A 115 -8.07 -11.42 -5.23
C ALA A 115 -7.34 -12.72 -5.68
N PRO A 116 -8.06 -13.73 -6.18
CA PRO A 116 -7.47 -14.91 -6.79
C PRO A 116 -6.54 -14.55 -7.97
N MET A 117 -5.55 -15.40 -8.25
CA MET A 117 -4.54 -15.14 -9.27
C MET A 117 -5.18 -14.86 -10.64
N GLU A 118 -6.17 -15.64 -11.03
CA GLU A 118 -6.86 -15.51 -12.33
C GLU A 118 -7.49 -14.13 -12.49
N ALA A 119 -8.21 -13.65 -11.48
CA ALA A 119 -8.86 -12.34 -11.49
C ALA A 119 -7.82 -11.21 -11.56
N ARG A 120 -6.69 -11.36 -10.87
CA ARG A 120 -5.59 -10.39 -10.87
C ARG A 120 -4.87 -10.34 -12.21
N VAL A 121 -4.65 -11.50 -12.82
CA VAL A 121 -4.05 -11.63 -14.17
C VAL A 121 -4.95 -10.98 -15.21
N ALA A 122 -6.23 -11.31 -15.22
CA ALA A 122 -7.20 -10.73 -16.15
C ALA A 122 -7.26 -9.19 -16.03
N ARG A 123 -7.32 -8.65 -14.80
CA ARG A 123 -7.30 -7.20 -14.56
C ARG A 123 -5.97 -6.57 -15.00
N SER A 124 -4.84 -7.23 -14.73
CA SER A 124 -3.51 -6.73 -15.11
C SER A 124 -3.30 -6.74 -16.61
N SER A 125 -3.72 -7.80 -17.31
CA SER A 125 -3.70 -7.92 -18.76
C SER A 125 -4.48 -6.78 -19.43
N LYS A 126 -5.73 -6.60 -19.02
CA LYS A 126 -6.60 -5.54 -19.55
C LYS A 126 -6.03 -4.14 -19.32
N ARG A 127 -5.59 -3.86 -18.09
CA ARG A 127 -5.10 -2.52 -17.71
C ARG A 127 -3.81 -2.13 -18.42
N ASN A 128 -2.90 -3.10 -18.65
CA ASN A 128 -1.59 -2.83 -19.24
C ASN A 128 -1.53 -3.17 -20.73
N ASN A 129 -2.60 -3.67 -21.31
CA ASN A 129 -2.67 -4.15 -22.70
C ASN A 129 -1.56 -5.15 -23.05
N ILE A 130 -1.40 -6.17 -22.21
CA ILE A 130 -0.39 -7.25 -22.33
C ILE A 130 -1.08 -8.62 -22.31
N SER A 131 -0.38 -9.66 -22.79
CA SER A 131 -0.89 -11.03 -22.76
C SER A 131 -1.10 -11.52 -21.30
N GLU A 132 -1.98 -12.50 -21.12
CA GLU A 132 -2.20 -13.12 -19.80
C GLU A 132 -0.93 -13.76 -19.24
N LYS A 133 -0.08 -14.34 -20.09
CA LYS A 133 1.21 -14.91 -19.70
C LYS A 133 2.15 -13.84 -19.13
N GLU A 134 2.24 -12.69 -19.78
CA GLU A 134 3.03 -11.57 -19.29
C GLU A 134 2.43 -10.96 -18.03
N ALA A 135 1.08 -10.86 -17.97
CA ALA A 135 0.37 -10.39 -16.80
C ALA A 135 0.58 -11.31 -15.58
N PHE A 136 0.59 -12.62 -15.77
CA PHE A 136 0.88 -13.60 -14.71
C PHE A 136 2.29 -13.40 -14.14
N ALA A 137 3.30 -13.33 -15.01
CA ALA A 137 4.68 -13.08 -14.60
C ALA A 137 4.78 -11.76 -13.82
N ARG A 138 4.20 -10.67 -14.36
CA ARG A 138 4.19 -9.35 -13.73
C ARG A 138 3.52 -9.36 -12.36
N VAL A 139 2.37 -10.01 -12.21
CA VAL A 139 1.64 -10.10 -10.94
C VAL A 139 2.48 -10.81 -9.89
N LYS A 140 3.06 -11.95 -10.25
CA LYS A 140 3.92 -12.74 -9.38
C LYS A 140 5.17 -11.98 -8.95
N ASP A 141 5.86 -11.36 -9.89
CA ASP A 141 7.10 -10.61 -9.62
C ASP A 141 6.82 -9.41 -8.69
N LYS A 142 5.76 -8.64 -8.98
CA LYS A 142 5.40 -7.47 -8.16
C LYS A 142 4.96 -7.83 -6.75
N ASP A 143 4.29 -8.95 -6.54
CA ASP A 143 3.93 -9.41 -5.20
C ASP A 143 5.18 -9.92 -4.44
N SER A 144 6.08 -10.63 -5.13
CA SER A 144 7.36 -11.06 -4.55
C SER A 144 8.23 -9.86 -4.14
N GLU A 145 8.33 -8.84 -5.00
CA GLU A 145 9.05 -7.59 -4.70
C GLU A 145 8.48 -6.91 -3.43
N ARG A 146 7.15 -6.81 -3.32
CA ARG A 146 6.48 -6.22 -2.14
C ARG A 146 6.72 -7.02 -0.89
N ALA A 147 6.56 -8.35 -0.96
CA ALA A 147 6.77 -9.23 0.18
C ALA A 147 8.20 -9.11 0.72
N LEU A 148 9.19 -9.16 -0.18
CA LEU A 148 10.61 -9.01 0.18
C LEU A 148 10.91 -7.62 0.77
N TYR A 149 10.40 -6.57 0.16
CA TYR A 149 10.57 -5.20 0.65
C TYR A 149 9.99 -5.03 2.05
N TYR A 150 8.73 -5.45 2.22
CA TYR A 150 8.02 -5.35 3.49
C TYR A 150 8.74 -6.12 4.60
N GLN A 151 9.04 -7.41 4.37
CA GLN A 151 9.74 -8.25 5.33
C GLN A 151 11.13 -7.72 5.69
N ARG A 152 11.87 -7.22 4.70
CA ARG A 152 13.22 -6.69 4.91
C ARG A 152 13.26 -5.49 5.86
N TYR A 153 12.29 -4.57 5.73
CA TYR A 153 12.32 -3.31 6.47
C TYR A 153 11.45 -3.32 7.73
N THR A 154 10.46 -4.18 7.79
CA THR A 154 9.56 -4.28 8.94
C THR A 154 9.83 -5.51 9.82
N GLY A 155 10.51 -6.52 9.30
CA GLY A 155 10.66 -7.82 9.94
C GLY A 155 9.39 -8.68 9.92
N ILE A 156 8.29 -8.18 9.32
CA ILE A 156 6.96 -8.80 9.33
C ILE A 156 6.69 -9.45 7.97
N VAL A 157 5.99 -10.59 7.97
CA VAL A 157 5.56 -11.24 6.73
C VAL A 157 4.41 -10.43 6.11
N TRP A 158 4.57 -10.03 4.85
CA TRP A 158 3.56 -9.27 4.14
C TRP A 158 2.27 -10.05 3.91
N GLY A 159 1.12 -9.42 4.15
CA GLY A 159 -0.19 -10.04 4.00
C GLY A 159 -0.60 -10.95 5.15
N THR A 160 0.13 -10.94 6.26
CA THR A 160 -0.25 -11.64 7.49
C THR A 160 -1.53 -11.01 8.04
N VAL A 161 -2.57 -11.81 8.19
CA VAL A 161 -3.94 -11.36 8.51
C VAL A 161 -4.00 -10.53 9.81
N GLU A 162 -3.21 -10.88 10.79
CA GLU A 162 -3.16 -10.25 12.12
C GLU A 162 -2.69 -8.79 12.09
N ASN A 163 -2.10 -8.35 10.98
CA ASN A 163 -1.65 -6.97 10.82
C ASN A 163 -2.71 -6.04 10.18
N TYR A 164 -3.87 -6.59 9.86
CA TYR A 164 -4.93 -5.83 9.17
C TYR A 164 -6.26 -5.96 9.89
N ASP A 165 -6.96 -4.85 10.04
CA ASP A 165 -8.30 -4.80 10.62
C ASP A 165 -9.33 -5.41 9.67
N LEU A 166 -9.08 -5.35 8.36
CA LEU A 166 -9.98 -5.84 7.33
C LEU A 166 -9.22 -6.43 6.14
N THR A 167 -9.58 -7.64 5.72
CA THR A 167 -9.07 -8.28 4.50
C THR A 167 -10.21 -8.50 3.51
N ILE A 168 -10.10 -7.94 2.31
CA ILE A 168 -11.19 -7.91 1.32
C ILE A 168 -10.77 -8.60 0.02
N ASP A 169 -11.64 -9.51 -0.48
CA ASP A 169 -11.51 -10.11 -1.80
C ASP A 169 -12.37 -9.33 -2.82
N THR A 170 -11.71 -8.56 -3.68
CA THR A 170 -12.39 -7.75 -4.69
C THR A 170 -12.89 -8.52 -5.90
N SER A 171 -12.54 -9.79 -6.03
CA SER A 171 -13.12 -10.63 -7.10
C SER A 171 -14.58 -11.00 -6.82
N VAL A 172 -14.97 -10.97 -5.54
CA VAL A 172 -16.32 -11.30 -5.09
C VAL A 172 -17.26 -10.10 -5.15
N ILE A 173 -16.81 -8.96 -4.58
CA ILE A 173 -17.70 -7.81 -4.38
C ILE A 173 -17.39 -6.60 -5.27
N GLY A 174 -16.30 -6.64 -6.03
CA GLY A 174 -15.84 -5.51 -6.84
C GLY A 174 -15.15 -4.42 -6.03
N VAL A 175 -14.56 -3.44 -6.72
CA VAL A 175 -13.77 -2.38 -6.08
C VAL A 175 -14.65 -1.31 -5.42
N GLU A 176 -15.81 -1.00 -6.00
CA GLU A 176 -16.78 -0.03 -5.47
C GLU A 176 -17.39 -0.51 -4.14
N ASN A 177 -17.80 -1.78 -4.09
CA ASN A 177 -18.38 -2.33 -2.87
C ASN A 177 -17.31 -2.56 -1.80
N ALA A 178 -16.06 -2.86 -2.20
CA ALA A 178 -14.94 -2.91 -1.27
C ALA A 178 -14.71 -1.56 -0.58
N ALA A 179 -14.77 -0.45 -1.31
CA ALA A 179 -14.67 0.89 -0.72
C ALA A 179 -15.84 1.18 0.24
N LYS A 180 -17.08 0.84 -0.14
CA LYS A 180 -18.26 0.99 0.73
C LYS A 180 -18.15 0.14 1.99
N LEU A 181 -17.66 -1.09 1.88
CA LEU A 181 -17.46 -1.98 3.03
C LEU A 181 -16.46 -1.40 4.04
N ILE A 182 -15.38 -0.76 3.57
CA ILE A 182 -14.42 -0.09 4.45
C ILE A 182 -15.09 1.07 5.19
N ILE A 183 -15.94 1.85 4.53
CA ILE A 183 -16.71 2.94 5.16
C ILE A 183 -17.64 2.38 6.24
N GLU A 184 -18.37 1.32 5.95
CA GLU A 184 -19.27 0.70 6.93
C GLU A 184 -18.50 0.10 8.12
N TYR A 185 -17.34 -0.52 7.86
CA TYR A 185 -16.46 -0.97 8.94
C TYR A 185 -16.04 0.19 9.84
N ALA A 186 -15.59 1.30 9.25
CA ALA A 186 -15.19 2.48 10.00
C ALA A 186 -16.34 3.04 10.89
N ARG A 187 -17.57 3.09 10.35
CA ARG A 187 -18.77 3.50 11.10
C ARG A 187 -19.07 2.57 12.28
N MET A 188 -19.06 1.24 12.02
CA MET A 188 -19.30 0.23 13.05
C MET A 188 -18.24 0.25 14.14
N ALA A 189 -16.99 0.54 13.78
CA ALA A 189 -15.88 0.70 14.71
C ALA A 189 -15.90 2.04 15.48
N GLY A 190 -16.87 2.93 15.19
CA GLY A 190 -17.06 4.20 15.91
C GLY A 190 -16.21 5.36 15.41
N TYR A 191 -15.56 5.22 14.25
CA TYR A 191 -14.83 6.35 13.65
C TYR A 191 -15.79 7.43 13.13
N LYS A 192 -15.42 8.68 13.34
CA LYS A 192 -16.13 9.81 12.72
C LYS A 192 -15.68 9.95 11.28
N LEU A 193 -16.61 9.92 10.35
CA LEU A 193 -16.37 10.05 8.93
C LEU A 193 -16.57 11.50 8.45
#